data_443e034b1d1ac57eb628c16a8073d730
#
_entry.id   443e034b1d1ac57eb628c16a8073d730
#
_cell.length_a   1.000
_cell.length_b   1.000
_cell.length_c   1.000
_cell.angle_alpha   90.00
_cell.angle_beta   90.00
_cell.angle_gamma   90.00
#
_symmetry.space_group_name_H-M   'P 1'
#
loop_
_entity.id
_entity.type
_entity.pdbx_description
1 polymer ?
#
loop_
_entity_poly.entity_id
_entity_poly.type
_entity_poly.pdbx_seq_one_letter_code
_entity_poly.pdbx_strand_id
1 'polypeptide(L)'
;MQPLRIALAQLASRLGDLEANLVRHRETIAAARSAGAALVVFPELGLTGYLVQDLAAEVAMRRDDPRLLGLAADAADLSAVVSFVEESDDHRLYVAVALLEGGTVLHVHRKLFLPTYGLFDERRFFAAGDSVRAVPSRLGVALGLSICEDFWHVAVPNLLALDGAQILINVSSSPGRDLAATNEVGLGTATSWREIMRTYAQLTTSFVVFCNRVGVDESITFWGGSEVIAPSGRPIFSAPLWDEGLFTVDVDLADIRRERISLPVLRDERPELIVRELDRIVAERAGLVPDGAADEAPVAPVAPVAMTAPGRGRQ
;
A
#
# COMPACT_ATOMS: atom_id res chain seq x y z
N MET A 1 -1.24 23.11 -12.83
CA MET A 1 -2.39 22.42 -12.20
C MET A 1 -2.37 22.80 -10.74
N GLN A 2 -3.52 22.86 -10.08
CA GLN A 2 -3.53 23.02 -8.63
C GLN A 2 -2.96 21.75 -7.98
N PRO A 3 -2.21 21.88 -6.87
CA PRO A 3 -1.71 20.71 -6.15
C PRO A 3 -2.87 19.85 -5.64
N LEU A 4 -2.68 18.55 -5.61
CA LEU A 4 -3.62 17.60 -5.01
C LEU A 4 -3.38 17.59 -3.49
N ARG A 5 -4.39 17.97 -2.70
CA ARG A 5 -4.31 17.87 -1.24
C ARG A 5 -4.78 16.53 -0.76
N ILE A 6 -3.90 15.81 -0.05
CA ILE A 6 -4.14 14.50 0.58
C ILE A 6 -4.23 14.71 2.09
N ALA A 7 -5.20 14.09 2.73
CA ALA A 7 -5.34 14.03 4.18
C ALA A 7 -5.04 12.61 4.68
N LEU A 8 -4.14 12.48 5.64
CA LEU A 8 -3.80 11.25 6.34
C LEU A 8 -4.51 11.24 7.70
N ALA A 9 -5.47 10.35 7.87
CA ALA A 9 -6.21 10.18 9.11
C ALA A 9 -5.49 9.16 10.02
N GLN A 10 -4.43 9.60 10.69
CA GLN A 10 -3.67 8.79 11.64
C GLN A 10 -4.45 8.66 12.95
N LEU A 11 -5.34 7.69 13.03
CA LEU A 11 -6.33 7.56 14.10
C LEU A 11 -6.08 6.31 14.97
N ALA A 12 -6.55 6.39 16.24
CA ALA A 12 -6.71 5.25 17.13
C ALA A 12 -8.16 4.76 17.06
N SER A 13 -8.41 3.64 16.38
CA SER A 13 -9.73 3.03 16.32
C SER A 13 -10.06 2.32 17.63
N ARG A 14 -11.34 2.33 18.01
CA ARG A 14 -11.84 1.55 19.16
C ARG A 14 -12.08 0.11 18.73
N LEU A 15 -11.44 -0.82 19.41
CA LEU A 15 -11.55 -2.25 19.10
C LEU A 15 -13.00 -2.72 19.27
N GLY A 16 -13.59 -3.29 18.19
CA GLY A 16 -14.95 -3.82 18.17
C GLY A 16 -16.09 -2.79 18.19
N ASP A 17 -15.82 -1.51 18.39
CA ASP A 17 -16.85 -0.46 18.49
C ASP A 17 -17.06 0.21 17.12
N LEU A 18 -17.76 -0.53 16.23
CA LEU A 18 -18.02 -0.09 14.86
C LEU A 18 -18.76 1.26 14.81
N GLU A 19 -19.76 1.48 15.67
CA GLU A 19 -20.57 2.70 15.64
C GLU A 19 -19.75 3.93 16.04
N ALA A 20 -18.94 3.85 17.09
CA ALA A 20 -18.07 4.95 17.48
C ALA A 20 -17.02 5.26 16.40
N ASN A 21 -16.47 4.22 15.75
CA ASN A 21 -15.52 4.40 14.67
C ASN A 21 -16.19 5.00 13.41
N LEU A 22 -17.43 4.62 13.09
CA LEU A 22 -18.21 5.24 12.00
C LEU A 22 -18.44 6.73 12.23
N VAL A 23 -18.85 7.12 13.44
CA VAL A 23 -19.02 8.53 13.81
C VAL A 23 -17.71 9.28 13.60
N ARG A 24 -16.61 8.72 14.07
CA ARG A 24 -15.27 9.32 13.94
C ARG A 24 -14.82 9.46 12.49
N HIS A 25 -15.11 8.47 11.64
CA HIS A 25 -14.79 8.55 10.19
C HIS A 25 -15.59 9.69 9.54
N ARG A 26 -16.88 9.84 9.84
CA ARG A 26 -17.72 10.96 9.34
C ARG A 26 -17.16 12.33 9.73
N GLU A 27 -16.81 12.49 11.01
CA GLU A 27 -16.20 13.72 11.53
C GLU A 27 -14.86 14.02 10.83
N THR A 28 -14.04 12.99 10.61
CA THR A 28 -12.75 13.12 9.95
C THR A 28 -12.90 13.45 8.47
N ILE A 29 -13.86 12.84 7.75
CA ILE A 29 -14.21 13.19 6.36
C ILE A 29 -14.64 14.67 6.29
N ALA A 30 -15.50 15.13 7.20
CA ALA A 30 -15.92 16.52 7.26
C ALA A 30 -14.73 17.48 7.54
N ALA A 31 -13.83 17.10 8.45
CA ALA A 31 -12.62 17.87 8.73
C ALA A 31 -11.66 17.92 7.54
N ALA A 32 -11.44 16.78 6.85
CA ALA A 32 -10.63 16.71 5.64
C ALA A 32 -11.19 17.62 4.53
N ARG A 33 -12.51 17.59 4.33
CA ARG A 33 -13.23 18.48 3.41
C ARG A 33 -12.99 19.94 3.76
N SER A 34 -13.16 20.31 5.03
CA SER A 34 -12.95 21.67 5.51
C SER A 34 -11.51 22.15 5.33
N ALA A 35 -10.54 21.23 5.38
CA ALA A 35 -9.13 21.48 5.07
C ALA A 35 -8.84 21.54 3.56
N GLY A 36 -9.83 21.35 2.69
CA GLY A 36 -9.70 21.35 1.24
C GLY A 36 -9.02 20.09 0.67
N ALA A 37 -9.06 18.98 1.39
CA ALA A 37 -8.51 17.73 0.88
C ALA A 37 -9.37 17.15 -0.24
N ALA A 38 -8.75 16.65 -1.29
CA ALA A 38 -9.39 15.92 -2.36
C ALA A 38 -9.38 14.39 -2.12
N LEU A 39 -8.48 13.92 -1.27
CA LEU A 39 -8.35 12.53 -0.84
C LEU A 39 -8.15 12.48 0.67
N VAL A 40 -8.88 11.59 1.36
CA VAL A 40 -8.61 11.23 2.75
C VAL A 40 -8.34 9.73 2.84
N VAL A 41 -7.29 9.35 3.58
CA VAL A 41 -6.87 7.95 3.75
C VAL A 41 -6.91 7.59 5.23
N PHE A 42 -7.65 6.53 5.56
CA PHE A 42 -7.77 5.96 6.89
C PHE A 42 -6.87 4.73 7.04
N PRO A 43 -6.47 4.35 8.26
CA PRO A 43 -5.61 3.20 8.49
C PRO A 43 -6.34 1.86 8.30
N GLU A 44 -5.58 0.77 8.24
CA GLU A 44 -6.09 -0.60 8.19
C GLU A 44 -7.03 -0.88 9.35
N LEU A 45 -8.17 -1.54 9.03
CA LEU A 45 -9.24 -1.85 9.98
C LEU A 45 -9.67 -0.65 10.83
N GLY A 46 -9.64 0.55 10.21
CA GLY A 46 -10.00 1.80 10.88
C GLY A 46 -11.41 1.79 11.44
N LEU A 47 -12.35 1.06 10.82
CA LEU A 47 -13.73 0.96 11.27
C LEU A 47 -13.93 -0.05 12.41
N THR A 48 -13.03 -1.00 12.63
CA THR A 48 -13.27 -2.11 13.57
C THR A 48 -12.23 -2.22 14.68
N GLY A 49 -11.06 -1.60 14.51
CA GLY A 49 -9.85 -1.95 15.27
C GLY A 49 -9.18 -3.19 14.67
N TYR A 50 -7.94 -3.47 15.09
CA TYR A 50 -7.11 -4.49 14.44
C TYR A 50 -7.34 -5.89 15.02
N LEU A 51 -7.34 -6.04 16.36
CA LEU A 51 -7.42 -7.33 17.05
C LEU A 51 -8.86 -7.82 17.23
N VAL A 52 -9.68 -7.76 16.19
CA VAL A 52 -11.10 -8.17 16.28
C VAL A 52 -11.29 -9.66 16.51
N GLN A 53 -10.36 -10.51 16.08
CA GLN A 53 -10.39 -11.96 16.33
C GLN A 53 -11.79 -12.58 16.11
N ASP A 54 -12.36 -13.21 17.14
CA ASP A 54 -13.69 -13.85 17.09
C ASP A 54 -14.83 -12.82 16.90
N LEU A 55 -14.60 -11.52 17.16
CA LEU A 55 -15.57 -10.46 16.88
C LEU A 55 -15.67 -10.11 15.40
N ALA A 56 -14.77 -10.66 14.55
CA ALA A 56 -14.70 -10.27 13.14
C ALA A 56 -16.05 -10.44 12.43
N ALA A 57 -16.80 -11.51 12.71
CA ALA A 57 -18.12 -11.75 12.13
C ALA A 57 -19.17 -10.72 12.59
N GLU A 58 -19.09 -10.26 13.84
CA GLU A 58 -20.05 -9.31 14.42
C GLU A 58 -19.89 -7.89 13.85
N VAL A 59 -18.65 -7.52 13.47
CA VAL A 59 -18.32 -6.19 12.95
C VAL A 59 -18.20 -6.14 11.43
N ALA A 60 -18.36 -7.28 10.76
CA ALA A 60 -18.26 -7.38 9.32
C ALA A 60 -19.37 -6.60 8.60
N MET A 61 -19.04 -6.09 7.43
CA MET A 61 -19.96 -5.38 6.55
C MET A 61 -19.84 -5.94 5.13
N ARG A 62 -20.95 -6.04 4.44
CA ARG A 62 -20.98 -6.29 2.99
C ARG A 62 -20.69 -4.99 2.24
N ARG A 63 -20.37 -5.09 0.96
CA ARG A 63 -20.11 -3.90 0.11
C ARG A 63 -21.31 -2.96 -0.02
N ASP A 64 -22.50 -3.52 0.10
CA ASP A 64 -23.78 -2.82 0.04
C ASP A 64 -24.37 -2.49 1.43
N ASP A 65 -23.60 -2.68 2.50
CA ASP A 65 -24.02 -2.32 3.86
C ASP A 65 -24.38 -0.84 3.95
N PRO A 66 -25.55 -0.50 4.49
CA PRO A 66 -26.01 0.90 4.61
C PRO A 66 -25.03 1.82 5.37
N ARG A 67 -24.23 1.27 6.29
CA ARG A 67 -23.22 2.03 7.04
C ARG A 67 -22.06 2.46 6.15
N LEU A 68 -21.58 1.54 5.30
CA LEU A 68 -20.51 1.81 4.32
C LEU A 68 -21.02 2.76 3.23
N LEU A 69 -22.23 2.55 2.72
CA LEU A 69 -22.87 3.44 1.74
C LEU A 69 -23.13 4.83 2.34
N GLY A 70 -23.45 4.92 3.64
CA GLY A 70 -23.56 6.19 4.36
C GLY A 70 -22.24 6.96 4.37
N LEU A 71 -21.11 6.30 4.64
CA LEU A 71 -19.79 6.93 4.56
C LEU A 71 -19.45 7.36 3.11
N ALA A 72 -19.84 6.56 2.12
CA ALA A 72 -19.64 6.93 0.72
C ALA A 72 -20.44 8.21 0.36
N ALA A 73 -21.68 8.33 0.85
CA ALA A 73 -22.49 9.53 0.67
C ALA A 73 -21.86 10.74 1.39
N ASP A 74 -21.34 10.56 2.59
CA ASP A 74 -20.61 11.59 3.32
C ASP A 74 -19.33 12.05 2.60
N ALA A 75 -18.71 11.17 1.78
CA ALA A 75 -17.52 11.46 1.00
C ALA A 75 -17.81 11.82 -0.48
N ALA A 76 -19.06 12.19 -0.84
CA ALA A 76 -19.45 12.35 -2.24
C ALA A 76 -18.63 13.38 -3.05
N ASP A 77 -18.08 14.38 -2.40
CA ASP A 77 -17.32 15.50 -3.00
C ASP A 77 -15.79 15.34 -2.92
N LEU A 78 -15.29 14.33 -2.20
CA LEU A 78 -13.88 13.95 -2.13
C LEU A 78 -13.71 12.44 -2.32
N SER A 79 -12.48 11.96 -2.44
CA SER A 79 -12.17 10.52 -2.42
C SER A 79 -11.83 10.11 -1.00
N ALA A 80 -12.37 8.98 -0.52
CA ALA A 80 -12.03 8.43 0.79
C ALA A 80 -11.59 6.96 0.66
N VAL A 81 -10.50 6.61 1.34
CA VAL A 81 -9.97 5.25 1.43
C VAL A 81 -10.20 4.76 2.84
N VAL A 82 -11.09 3.77 3.01
CA VAL A 82 -11.60 3.30 4.31
C VAL A 82 -11.40 1.80 4.42
N SER A 83 -10.86 1.32 5.55
CA SER A 83 -10.62 -0.10 5.78
C SER A 83 -11.54 -0.70 6.82
N PHE A 84 -12.03 -1.92 6.55
CA PHE A 84 -13.04 -2.62 7.31
C PHE A 84 -12.92 -4.13 7.18
N VAL A 85 -13.68 -4.89 7.97
CA VAL A 85 -13.89 -6.33 7.77
C VAL A 85 -15.02 -6.51 6.75
N GLU A 86 -14.71 -7.09 5.58
CA GLU A 86 -15.71 -7.41 4.55
C GLU A 86 -16.23 -8.83 4.74
N GLU A 87 -17.56 -8.99 4.69
CA GLU A 87 -18.21 -10.30 4.50
C GLU A 87 -18.59 -10.45 3.02
N SER A 88 -18.12 -11.52 2.38
CA SER A 88 -18.49 -11.86 1.00
C SER A 88 -19.83 -12.60 0.91
N ASP A 89 -20.33 -12.80 -0.33
CA ASP A 89 -21.58 -13.52 -0.58
C ASP A 89 -21.55 -14.97 -0.12
N ASP A 90 -20.37 -15.59 -0.08
CA ASP A 90 -20.14 -16.94 0.42
C ASP A 90 -19.69 -16.98 1.89
N HIS A 91 -19.96 -15.87 2.63
CA HIS A 91 -19.72 -15.74 4.06
C HIS A 91 -18.25 -15.85 4.50
N ARG A 92 -17.30 -15.60 3.61
CA ARG A 92 -15.91 -15.45 4.02
C ARG A 92 -15.67 -14.03 4.51
N LEU A 93 -14.79 -13.90 5.50
CA LEU A 93 -14.37 -12.63 6.05
C LEU A 93 -13.02 -12.22 5.46
N TYR A 94 -12.88 -10.95 5.13
CA TYR A 94 -11.65 -10.39 4.58
C TYR A 94 -11.26 -9.10 5.30
N VAL A 95 -9.97 -8.88 5.47
CA VAL A 95 -9.47 -7.52 5.70
C VAL A 95 -9.56 -6.79 4.37
N ALA A 96 -10.34 -5.73 4.31
CA ALA A 96 -10.63 -5.02 3.06
C ALA A 96 -10.38 -3.52 3.18
N VAL A 97 -10.11 -2.88 2.04
CA VAL A 97 -10.05 -1.43 1.90
C VAL A 97 -10.91 -0.99 0.71
N ALA A 98 -11.81 -0.05 0.98
CA ALA A 98 -12.72 0.52 -0.01
C ALA A 98 -12.24 1.90 -0.47
N LEU A 99 -12.35 2.17 -1.77
CA LEU A 99 -12.33 3.52 -2.35
C LEU A 99 -13.76 4.00 -2.49
N LEU A 100 -14.09 5.06 -1.76
CA LEU A 100 -15.37 5.73 -1.80
C LEU A 100 -15.25 7.00 -2.66
N GLU A 101 -16.01 7.09 -3.74
CA GLU A 101 -16.04 8.26 -4.63
C GLU A 101 -17.45 8.52 -5.16
N GLY A 102 -17.79 9.80 -5.33
CA GLY A 102 -19.05 10.19 -5.96
C GLY A 102 -20.30 9.65 -5.24
N GLY A 103 -20.20 9.41 -3.94
CA GLY A 103 -21.28 8.87 -3.13
C GLY A 103 -21.47 7.34 -3.24
N THR A 104 -20.50 6.62 -3.80
CA THR A 104 -20.58 5.17 -3.99
C THR A 104 -19.31 4.46 -3.53
N VAL A 105 -19.38 3.15 -3.33
CA VAL A 105 -18.21 2.27 -3.16
C VAL A 105 -17.69 1.94 -4.55
N LEU A 106 -16.66 2.66 -5.00
CA LEU A 106 -16.10 2.51 -6.35
C LEU A 106 -15.32 1.21 -6.50
N HIS A 107 -14.51 0.84 -5.50
CA HIS A 107 -13.66 -0.35 -5.52
C HIS A 107 -13.44 -0.87 -4.12
N VAL A 108 -13.22 -2.18 -4.00
CA VAL A 108 -12.77 -2.84 -2.77
C VAL A 108 -11.60 -3.76 -3.10
N HIS A 109 -10.48 -3.53 -2.42
CA HIS A 109 -9.32 -4.43 -2.42
C HIS A 109 -9.33 -5.26 -1.14
N ARG A 110 -9.13 -6.57 -1.26
CA ARG A 110 -8.99 -7.53 -0.17
C ARG A 110 -7.52 -7.82 0.07
N LYS A 111 -7.08 -7.82 1.32
CA LYS A 111 -5.70 -8.13 1.69
C LYS A 111 -5.28 -9.48 1.13
N LEU A 112 -4.15 -9.50 0.41
CA LEU A 112 -3.64 -10.67 -0.30
C LEU A 112 -2.78 -11.54 0.61
N PHE A 113 -1.96 -10.90 1.43
CA PHE A 113 -0.99 -11.55 2.29
C PHE A 113 -1.39 -11.37 3.75
N LEU A 114 -1.77 -12.49 4.38
CA LEU A 114 -2.21 -12.54 5.76
C LEU A 114 -1.07 -13.04 6.63
N PRO A 115 -0.41 -12.18 7.44
CA PRO A 115 0.72 -12.59 8.27
C PRO A 115 0.29 -13.55 9.39
N THR A 116 1.14 -14.55 9.64
CA THR A 116 0.97 -15.57 10.69
C THR A 116 2.22 -15.74 11.54
N TYR A 117 3.07 -14.73 11.57
CA TYR A 117 4.33 -14.72 12.32
C TYR A 117 4.33 -13.67 13.44
N GLY A 118 5.14 -13.90 14.46
CA GLY A 118 5.25 -13.00 15.60
C GLY A 118 3.93 -12.90 16.37
N LEU A 119 3.33 -11.71 16.38
CA LEU A 119 2.05 -11.46 17.05
C LEU A 119 0.83 -11.58 16.11
N PHE A 120 1.06 -11.86 14.83
CA PHE A 120 0.01 -11.92 13.83
C PHE A 120 -0.57 -13.33 13.70
N ASP A 121 -1.89 -13.43 13.55
CA ASP A 121 -2.63 -14.68 13.30
C ASP A 121 -3.84 -14.43 12.38
N GLU A 122 -3.65 -13.57 11.35
CA GLU A 122 -4.75 -13.11 10.49
C GLU A 122 -5.41 -14.26 9.72
N ARG A 123 -4.61 -15.21 9.24
CA ARG A 123 -5.11 -16.34 8.42
C ARG A 123 -6.09 -17.25 9.18
N ARG A 124 -6.13 -17.18 10.50
CA ARG A 124 -7.09 -17.91 11.33
C ARG A 124 -8.51 -17.36 11.17
N PHE A 125 -8.64 -16.06 10.94
CA PHE A 125 -9.92 -15.34 10.97
C PHE A 125 -10.35 -14.85 9.59
N PHE A 126 -9.39 -14.64 8.67
CA PHE A 126 -9.64 -14.02 7.38
C PHE A 126 -9.18 -14.88 6.22
N ALA A 127 -9.90 -14.76 5.10
CA ALA A 127 -9.50 -15.30 3.81
C ALA A 127 -8.60 -14.29 3.07
N ALA A 128 -7.68 -14.82 2.26
CA ALA A 128 -6.85 -13.99 1.38
C ALA A 128 -7.63 -13.51 0.17
N GLY A 129 -7.36 -12.27 -0.26
CA GLY A 129 -7.78 -11.75 -1.55
C GLY A 129 -7.08 -12.47 -2.72
N ASP A 130 -7.56 -12.24 -3.92
CA ASP A 130 -7.12 -12.92 -5.15
C ASP A 130 -6.89 -12.01 -6.34
N SER A 131 -6.96 -10.68 -6.15
CA SER A 131 -6.83 -9.73 -7.25
C SER A 131 -6.08 -8.46 -6.87
N VAL A 132 -5.31 -7.94 -7.83
CA VAL A 132 -4.60 -6.67 -7.76
C VAL A 132 -5.11 -5.79 -8.90
N ARG A 133 -5.62 -4.58 -8.62
CA ARG A 133 -6.16 -3.67 -9.62
C ARG A 133 -5.82 -2.21 -9.32
N ALA A 134 -5.35 -1.51 -10.34
CA ALA A 134 -5.32 -0.05 -10.34
C ALA A 134 -6.69 0.48 -10.74
N VAL A 135 -7.17 1.51 -10.06
CA VAL A 135 -8.53 2.04 -10.25
C VAL A 135 -8.46 3.49 -10.70
N PRO A 136 -9.01 3.84 -11.87
CA PRO A 136 -9.17 5.23 -12.26
C PRO A 136 -9.99 6.01 -11.23
N SER A 137 -9.54 7.19 -10.87
CA SER A 137 -10.14 8.02 -9.83
C SER A 137 -10.52 9.39 -10.39
N ARG A 138 -11.49 10.05 -9.75
CA ARG A 138 -11.86 11.45 -10.03
C ARG A 138 -10.70 12.45 -9.85
N LEU A 139 -9.62 12.03 -9.22
CA LEU A 139 -8.42 12.85 -9.01
C LEU A 139 -7.60 13.02 -10.29
N GLY A 140 -7.99 12.39 -11.40
CA GLY A 140 -7.29 12.43 -12.69
C GLY A 140 -6.07 11.51 -12.76
N VAL A 141 -5.92 10.60 -11.81
CA VAL A 141 -4.88 9.58 -11.71
C VAL A 141 -5.48 8.24 -11.28
N ALA A 142 -4.83 7.14 -11.62
CA ALA A 142 -5.20 5.82 -11.11
C ALA A 142 -4.57 5.58 -9.74
N LEU A 143 -5.36 5.00 -8.84
CA LEU A 143 -4.97 4.62 -7.48
C LEU A 143 -4.74 3.12 -7.39
N GLY A 144 -3.67 2.71 -6.73
CA GLY A 144 -3.41 1.33 -6.34
C GLY A 144 -3.59 1.18 -4.83
N LEU A 145 -4.56 0.37 -4.40
CA LEU A 145 -4.82 0.12 -2.98
C LEU A 145 -4.11 -1.15 -2.53
N SER A 146 -3.56 -1.13 -1.33
CA SER A 146 -2.93 -2.26 -0.67
C SER A 146 -3.08 -2.14 0.85
N ILE A 147 -2.93 -3.27 1.55
CA ILE A 147 -3.14 -3.33 2.99
C ILE A 147 -1.90 -3.94 3.65
N CYS A 148 -1.21 -3.13 4.44
CA CYS A 148 -0.13 -3.51 5.35
C CYS A 148 0.86 -4.51 4.73
N GLU A 149 0.73 -5.80 5.07
CA GLU A 149 1.62 -6.90 4.62
C GLU A 149 1.75 -6.99 3.09
N ASP A 150 0.75 -6.54 2.32
CA ASP A 150 0.82 -6.54 0.85
C ASP A 150 2.06 -5.79 0.33
N PHE A 151 2.52 -4.75 1.02
CA PHE A 151 3.70 -3.98 0.63
C PHE A 151 5.05 -4.67 0.95
N TRP A 152 5.05 -5.71 1.79
CA TRP A 152 6.23 -6.54 2.02
C TRP A 152 6.46 -7.55 0.90
N HIS A 153 5.50 -7.70 -0.01
CA HIS A 153 5.55 -8.58 -1.16
C HIS A 153 5.71 -7.77 -2.44
N VAL A 154 6.90 -7.78 -3.02
CA VAL A 154 7.29 -6.96 -4.18
C VAL A 154 6.33 -7.03 -5.36
N ALA A 155 5.65 -8.15 -5.53
CA ALA A 155 4.70 -8.34 -6.63
C ALA A 155 3.51 -7.36 -6.57
N VAL A 156 3.03 -6.99 -5.35
CA VAL A 156 1.82 -6.16 -5.23
C VAL A 156 2.04 -4.74 -5.73
N PRO A 157 3.01 -3.95 -5.20
CA PRO A 157 3.25 -2.60 -5.71
C PRO A 157 3.69 -2.59 -7.17
N ASN A 158 4.44 -3.62 -7.63
CA ASN A 158 4.86 -3.73 -9.02
C ASN A 158 3.65 -3.97 -9.95
N LEU A 159 2.76 -4.91 -9.62
CA LEU A 159 1.55 -5.18 -10.41
C LEU A 159 0.62 -3.97 -10.43
N LEU A 160 0.43 -3.26 -9.31
CA LEU A 160 -0.37 -2.03 -9.29
C LEU A 160 0.21 -0.97 -10.23
N ALA A 161 1.53 -0.79 -10.23
CA ALA A 161 2.19 0.18 -11.10
C ALA A 161 2.10 -0.21 -12.58
N LEU A 162 2.28 -1.51 -12.91
CA LEU A 162 2.11 -2.04 -14.27
C LEU A 162 0.67 -1.92 -14.76
N ASP A 163 -0.32 -2.06 -13.88
CA ASP A 163 -1.75 -1.85 -14.17
C ASP A 163 -2.12 -0.34 -14.25
N GLY A 164 -1.15 0.55 -14.07
CA GLY A 164 -1.27 1.98 -14.31
C GLY A 164 -1.45 2.85 -13.06
N ALA A 165 -1.32 2.32 -11.84
CA ALA A 165 -1.38 3.14 -10.65
C ALA A 165 -0.28 4.21 -10.65
N GLN A 166 -0.68 5.42 -10.28
CA GLN A 166 0.18 6.59 -10.18
C GLN A 166 0.34 7.07 -8.72
N ILE A 167 -0.58 6.66 -7.87
CA ILE A 167 -0.51 6.80 -6.42
C ILE A 167 -0.75 5.41 -5.83
N LEU A 168 0.25 4.87 -5.14
CA LEU A 168 0.16 3.64 -4.38
C LEU A 168 -0.23 3.99 -2.95
N ILE A 169 -1.37 3.51 -2.49
CA ILE A 169 -1.89 3.76 -1.14
C ILE A 169 -1.78 2.48 -0.33
N ASN A 170 -1.02 2.53 0.75
CA ASN A 170 -0.93 1.44 1.71
C ASN A 170 -1.54 1.88 3.04
N VAL A 171 -2.60 1.20 3.46
CA VAL A 171 -3.22 1.39 4.77
C VAL A 171 -2.70 0.33 5.73
N SER A 172 -2.29 0.74 6.93
CA SER A 172 -1.59 -0.16 7.86
C SER A 172 -2.07 -0.03 9.31
N SER A 173 -1.94 -1.14 10.02
CA SER A 173 -1.93 -1.24 11.47
C SER A 173 -0.61 -1.88 11.91
N SER A 174 0.50 -1.22 11.55
CA SER A 174 1.85 -1.71 11.84
C SER A 174 2.20 -1.48 13.30
N PRO A 175 2.54 -2.56 14.05
CA PRO A 175 2.91 -2.44 15.45
C PRO A 175 4.34 -1.93 15.63
N GLY A 176 4.58 -1.25 16.76
CA GLY A 176 5.91 -0.87 17.20
C GLY A 176 6.70 -2.08 17.67
N ARG A 177 7.81 -2.37 17.00
CA ARG A 177 8.77 -3.42 17.37
C ARG A 177 10.16 -2.83 17.48
N ASP A 178 11.04 -3.55 18.19
CA ASP A 178 12.45 -3.20 18.34
C ASP A 178 12.72 -1.88 19.06
N LEU A 179 11.87 -1.55 20.04
CA LEU A 179 12.10 -0.41 20.94
C LEU A 179 13.42 -0.53 21.73
N ALA A 180 13.92 -1.76 21.89
CA ALA A 180 15.15 -2.05 22.65
C ALA A 180 16.40 -2.16 21.77
N ALA A 181 16.29 -2.26 20.46
CA ALA A 181 17.41 -2.50 19.54
C ALA A 181 18.16 -1.21 19.14
N THR A 182 17.79 -0.06 19.65
CA THR A 182 18.28 1.21 19.16
C THR A 182 19.35 1.83 20.05
N ASN A 183 20.60 1.61 19.69
CA ASN A 183 21.66 2.60 19.93
C ASN A 183 21.62 3.74 18.90
N GLU A 184 20.71 3.71 17.92
CA GLU A 184 20.49 4.73 16.90
C GLU A 184 19.02 5.15 16.88
N VAL A 185 18.81 6.43 16.78
CA VAL A 185 17.54 7.17 16.86
C VAL A 185 16.45 6.59 15.96
N GLY A 186 15.52 5.80 16.51
CA GLY A 186 14.31 5.42 15.80
C GLY A 186 13.76 4.02 16.13
N LEU A 187 12.49 3.85 15.81
CA LEU A 187 11.79 2.57 15.87
C LEU A 187 12.21 1.70 14.67
N GLY A 188 12.76 0.50 14.87
CA GLY A 188 13.25 -0.38 13.80
C GLY A 188 12.19 -0.65 12.73
N THR A 189 10.95 -0.92 13.14
CA THR A 189 9.81 -1.11 12.23
C THR A 189 9.57 0.13 11.33
N ALA A 190 9.63 1.34 11.90
CA ALA A 190 9.42 2.56 11.12
C ALA A 190 10.53 2.78 10.08
N THR A 191 11.78 2.42 10.43
CA THR A 191 12.91 2.51 9.49
C THR A 191 12.71 1.57 8.31
N SER A 192 12.38 0.30 8.55
CA SER A 192 12.12 -0.68 7.50
C SER A 192 10.97 -0.25 6.57
N TRP A 193 9.89 0.28 7.13
CA TRP A 193 8.77 0.80 6.32
C TRP A 193 9.21 1.96 5.43
N ARG A 194 10.00 2.92 5.95
CA ARG A 194 10.50 4.05 5.16
C ARG A 194 11.36 3.60 3.99
N GLU A 195 12.24 2.63 4.21
CA GLU A 195 13.10 2.07 3.16
C GLU A 195 12.28 1.41 2.06
N ILE A 196 11.32 0.56 2.42
CA ILE A 196 10.43 -0.12 1.48
C ILE A 196 9.62 0.88 0.66
N MET A 197 8.99 1.85 1.30
CA MET A 197 8.14 2.84 0.64
C MET A 197 8.94 3.71 -0.34
N ARG A 198 10.14 4.17 0.06
CA ARG A 198 11.03 4.95 -0.81
C ARG A 198 11.48 4.16 -2.02
N THR A 199 11.82 2.89 -1.80
CA THR A 199 12.23 1.98 -2.87
C THR A 199 11.11 1.81 -3.89
N TYR A 200 9.88 1.52 -3.44
CA TYR A 200 8.76 1.39 -4.36
C TYR A 200 8.41 2.69 -5.07
N ALA A 201 8.43 3.83 -4.38
CA ALA A 201 8.19 5.12 -5.03
C ALA A 201 9.15 5.36 -6.21
N GLN A 202 10.44 5.06 -6.03
CA GLN A 202 11.46 5.18 -7.08
C GLN A 202 11.28 4.17 -8.21
N LEU A 203 11.14 2.88 -7.88
CA LEU A 203 11.07 1.82 -8.89
C LEU A 203 9.79 1.90 -9.72
N THR A 204 8.68 2.32 -9.13
CA THR A 204 7.39 2.47 -9.83
C THR A 204 7.15 3.87 -10.36
N THR A 205 8.03 4.83 -10.04
CA THR A 205 7.87 6.26 -10.37
C THR A 205 6.46 6.78 -10.04
N SER A 206 5.96 6.39 -8.86
CA SER A 206 4.62 6.70 -8.35
C SER A 206 4.71 7.36 -6.98
N PHE A 207 3.70 8.17 -6.62
CA PHE A 207 3.57 8.56 -5.21
C PHE A 207 3.27 7.33 -4.36
N VAL A 208 3.82 7.30 -3.14
CA VAL A 208 3.43 6.35 -2.11
C VAL A 208 2.78 7.12 -0.97
N VAL A 209 1.58 6.71 -0.60
CA VAL A 209 0.80 7.24 0.52
C VAL A 209 0.65 6.12 1.54
N PHE A 210 1.26 6.29 2.69
CA PHE A 210 1.21 5.35 3.80
C PHE A 210 0.39 5.96 4.93
N CYS A 211 -0.70 5.30 5.32
CA CYS A 211 -1.52 5.70 6.45
C CYS A 211 -1.51 4.59 7.50
N ASN A 212 -0.84 4.84 8.62
CA ASN A 212 -0.71 3.90 9.72
C ASN A 212 -1.53 4.36 10.92
N ARG A 213 -2.11 3.42 11.67
CA ARG A 213 -2.84 3.75 12.90
C ARG A 213 -1.90 4.09 14.05
N VAL A 214 -2.44 4.76 15.04
CA VAL A 214 -1.84 4.94 16.38
C VAL A 214 -2.69 4.27 17.45
N GLY A 215 -2.19 4.29 18.68
CA GLY A 215 -2.90 3.82 19.86
C GLY A 215 -2.58 2.37 20.22
N VAL A 216 -3.40 1.82 21.07
CA VAL A 216 -3.17 0.49 21.67
C VAL A 216 -4.42 -0.36 21.50
N ASP A 217 -4.26 -1.59 21.01
CA ASP A 217 -5.26 -2.65 21.12
C ASP A 217 -4.67 -3.72 22.02
N GLU A 218 -5.29 -3.95 23.19
CA GLU A 218 -4.80 -4.89 24.21
C GLU A 218 -3.32 -4.62 24.58
N SER A 219 -2.41 -5.48 24.14
CA SER A 219 -0.96 -5.37 24.39
C SER A 219 -0.15 -4.85 23.21
N ILE A 220 -0.81 -4.55 22.06
CA ILE A 220 -0.13 -4.09 20.84
C ILE A 220 -0.21 -2.57 20.75
N THR A 221 0.94 -1.94 20.58
CA THR A 221 1.04 -0.49 20.36
C THR A 221 1.36 -0.21 18.90
N PHE A 222 0.58 0.68 18.28
CA PHE A 222 0.73 1.14 16.90
C PHE A 222 1.37 2.52 16.89
N TRP A 223 2.34 2.73 16.00
CA TRP A 223 3.28 3.85 16.10
C TRP A 223 2.92 5.08 15.24
N GLY A 224 1.93 5.01 14.37
CA GLY A 224 1.59 6.11 13.47
C GLY A 224 2.65 6.35 12.40
N GLY A 225 3.23 7.57 12.34
CA GLY A 225 4.28 7.90 11.40
C GLY A 225 3.85 7.76 9.93
N SER A 226 2.59 8.10 9.63
CA SER A 226 2.05 8.11 8.27
C SER A 226 2.87 9.01 7.37
N GLU A 227 3.10 8.61 6.12
CA GLU A 227 4.01 9.33 5.21
C GLU A 227 3.42 9.49 3.80
N VAL A 228 3.87 10.55 3.12
CA VAL A 228 3.70 10.72 1.68
C VAL A 228 5.07 10.88 1.04
N ILE A 229 5.35 10.05 0.03
CA ILE A 229 6.63 9.97 -0.66
C ILE A 229 6.43 10.29 -2.13
N ALA A 230 7.28 11.17 -2.66
CA ALA A 230 7.31 11.55 -4.08
C ALA A 230 7.78 10.39 -4.96
N PRO A 231 7.46 10.42 -6.27
CA PRO A 231 7.96 9.44 -7.25
C PRO A 231 9.49 9.32 -7.31
N SER A 232 10.22 10.35 -6.86
CA SER A 232 11.69 10.33 -6.73
C SER A 232 12.20 9.59 -5.49
N GLY A 233 11.32 9.03 -4.66
CA GLY A 233 11.67 8.45 -3.36
C GLY A 233 11.90 9.46 -2.24
N ARG A 234 11.77 10.77 -2.52
CA ARG A 234 11.92 11.82 -1.50
C ARG A 234 10.67 11.89 -0.63
N PRO A 235 10.78 11.83 0.72
CA PRO A 235 9.64 12.08 1.59
C PRO A 235 9.17 13.53 1.43
N ILE A 236 7.86 13.71 1.23
CA ILE A 236 7.21 15.03 1.17
C ILE A 236 6.72 15.40 2.56
N PHE A 237 6.16 14.43 3.27
CA PHE A 237 5.59 14.60 4.60
C PHE A 237 5.77 13.32 5.42
N SER A 238 6.04 13.48 6.71
CA SER A 238 6.03 12.41 7.71
C SER A 238 5.27 12.92 8.94
N ALA A 239 4.22 12.21 9.33
CA ALA A 239 3.47 12.48 10.54
C ALA A 239 4.31 12.12 11.78
N PRO A 240 4.07 12.78 12.93
CA PRO A 240 4.73 12.41 14.17
C PRO A 240 4.39 10.98 14.59
N LEU A 241 5.32 10.34 15.28
CA LEU A 241 5.09 9.04 15.92
C LEU A 241 4.18 9.23 17.13
N TRP A 242 3.28 8.28 17.36
CA TRP A 242 2.41 8.16 18.53
C TRP A 242 1.28 9.19 18.63
N ASP A 243 1.34 10.28 17.88
CA ASP A 243 0.34 11.34 17.92
C ASP A 243 -0.83 11.01 16.98
N GLU A 244 -2.04 11.16 17.51
CA GLU A 244 -3.26 11.08 16.74
C GLU A 244 -3.54 12.41 16.02
N GLY A 245 -4.02 12.33 14.77
CA GLY A 245 -4.35 13.55 14.04
C GLY A 245 -4.78 13.34 12.59
N LEU A 246 -5.31 14.42 12.01
CA LEU A 246 -5.56 14.57 10.59
C LEU A 246 -4.46 15.47 10.01
N PHE A 247 -3.60 14.92 9.17
CA PHE A 247 -2.47 15.63 8.58
C PHE A 247 -2.71 15.84 7.10
N THR A 248 -2.54 17.07 6.62
CA THR A 248 -2.72 17.40 5.20
C THR A 248 -1.40 17.70 4.52
N VAL A 249 -1.28 17.26 3.26
CA VAL A 249 -0.09 17.47 2.44
C VAL A 249 -0.49 17.76 1.00
N ASP A 250 0.15 18.72 0.37
CA ASP A 250 -0.06 19.06 -1.03
C ASP A 250 1.01 18.38 -1.92
N VAL A 251 0.56 17.66 -2.95
CA VAL A 251 1.43 17.00 -3.93
C VAL A 251 1.19 17.55 -5.34
N ASP A 252 2.26 17.70 -6.12
CA ASP A 252 2.17 18.09 -7.53
C ASP A 252 2.19 16.86 -8.42
N LEU A 253 1.05 16.51 -8.99
CA LEU A 253 0.93 15.34 -9.89
C LEU A 253 1.86 15.41 -11.11
N ALA A 254 2.40 16.61 -11.47
CA ALA A 254 3.39 16.73 -12.51
C ALA A 254 4.73 16.07 -12.16
N ASP A 255 4.99 15.78 -10.89
CA ASP A 255 6.18 15.03 -10.45
C ASP A 255 6.21 13.63 -11.08
N ILE A 256 5.06 12.97 -11.24
CA ILE A 256 4.96 11.66 -11.89
C ILE A 256 5.55 11.73 -13.31
N ARG A 257 5.12 12.72 -14.10
CA ARG A 257 5.61 12.89 -15.46
C ARG A 257 7.11 13.23 -15.46
N ARG A 258 7.55 14.10 -14.54
CA ARG A 258 8.98 14.47 -14.43
C ARG A 258 9.86 13.25 -14.15
N GLU A 259 9.48 12.44 -13.17
CA GLU A 259 10.24 11.23 -12.83
C GLU A 259 10.19 10.17 -13.92
N ARG A 260 9.04 9.90 -14.53
CA ARG A 260 8.92 8.92 -15.62
C ARG A 260 9.74 9.28 -16.86
N ILE A 261 10.01 10.58 -17.08
CA ILE A 261 10.91 11.04 -18.16
C ILE A 261 12.38 10.91 -17.73
N SER A 262 12.70 11.27 -16.49
CA SER A 262 14.05 11.27 -15.95
C SER A 262 14.57 9.86 -15.67
N LEU A 263 13.71 9.01 -15.13
CA LEU A 263 14.00 7.62 -14.74
C LEU A 263 12.92 6.68 -15.35
N PRO A 264 13.06 6.26 -16.61
CA PRO A 264 11.99 5.55 -17.33
C PRO A 264 11.91 4.05 -17.01
N VAL A 265 12.21 3.63 -15.79
CA VAL A 265 12.26 2.22 -15.37
C VAL A 265 10.93 1.50 -15.64
N LEU A 266 9.78 2.12 -15.32
CA LEU A 266 8.47 1.51 -15.54
C LEU A 266 8.15 1.31 -17.04
N ARG A 267 8.64 2.22 -17.92
CA ARG A 267 8.50 2.06 -19.38
C ARG A 267 9.28 0.86 -19.89
N ASP A 268 10.43 0.59 -19.29
CA ASP A 268 11.38 -0.41 -19.74
C ASP A 268 11.14 -1.78 -19.05
N GLU A 269 10.11 -1.88 -18.20
CA GLU A 269 9.65 -3.15 -17.62
C GLU A 269 9.21 -4.13 -18.70
N ARG A 270 9.42 -5.42 -18.43
CA ARG A 270 9.13 -6.52 -19.36
C ARG A 270 8.19 -7.54 -18.71
N PRO A 271 6.89 -7.23 -18.60
CA PRO A 271 5.92 -8.13 -17.96
C PRO A 271 5.89 -9.53 -18.59
N GLU A 272 6.08 -9.62 -19.91
CA GLU A 272 6.14 -10.90 -20.64
C GLU A 272 7.34 -11.78 -20.22
N LEU A 273 8.46 -11.18 -19.83
CA LEU A 273 9.60 -11.88 -19.26
C LEU A 273 9.26 -12.44 -17.87
N ILE A 274 8.63 -11.59 -17.03
CA ILE A 274 8.23 -11.97 -15.66
C ILE A 274 7.28 -13.16 -15.72
N VAL A 275 6.23 -13.09 -16.55
CA VAL A 275 5.25 -14.19 -16.70
C VAL A 275 5.94 -15.47 -17.12
N ARG A 276 6.77 -15.43 -18.19
CA ARG A 276 7.48 -16.60 -18.69
C ARG A 276 8.37 -17.26 -17.63
N GLU A 277 9.15 -16.45 -16.90
CA GLU A 277 10.07 -16.99 -15.88
C GLU A 277 9.32 -17.48 -14.64
N LEU A 278 8.20 -16.85 -14.26
CA LEU A 278 7.35 -17.37 -13.20
C LEU A 278 6.71 -18.70 -13.58
N ASP A 279 6.22 -18.84 -14.81
CA ASP A 279 5.66 -20.10 -15.31
C ASP A 279 6.69 -21.22 -15.28
N ARG A 280 7.93 -20.95 -15.74
CA ARG A 280 9.04 -21.90 -15.65
C ARG A 280 9.32 -22.29 -14.20
N ILE A 281 9.47 -21.33 -13.30
CA ILE A 281 9.77 -21.58 -11.87
C ILE A 281 8.66 -22.41 -11.21
N VAL A 282 7.40 -22.10 -11.50
CA VAL A 282 6.25 -22.83 -10.96
C VAL A 282 6.23 -24.27 -11.49
N ALA A 283 6.47 -24.46 -12.79
CA ALA A 283 6.52 -25.78 -13.41
C ALA A 283 7.65 -26.64 -12.84
N GLU A 284 8.85 -26.06 -12.67
CA GLU A 284 10.01 -26.76 -12.08
C GLU A 284 9.73 -27.18 -10.63
N ARG A 285 9.17 -26.29 -9.81
CA ARG A 285 8.81 -26.60 -8.42
C ARG A 285 7.72 -27.67 -8.30
N ALA A 286 6.83 -27.74 -9.27
CA ALA A 286 5.79 -28.78 -9.33
C ALA A 286 6.28 -30.12 -9.91
N GLY A 287 7.56 -30.23 -10.35
CA GLY A 287 8.08 -31.40 -11.04
C GLY A 287 7.43 -31.66 -12.41
N LEU A 288 6.88 -30.60 -13.03
CA LEU A 288 6.18 -30.66 -14.32
C LEU A 288 7.08 -30.37 -15.53
N VAL A 289 8.37 -30.13 -15.31
CA VAL A 289 9.33 -29.90 -16.41
C VAL A 289 9.68 -31.27 -17.01
N PRO A 290 9.51 -31.48 -18.32
CA PRO A 290 9.95 -32.70 -18.97
C PRO A 290 11.47 -32.89 -18.83
N ASP A 291 11.92 -34.09 -18.47
CA ASP A 291 13.34 -34.49 -18.57
C ASP A 291 13.83 -34.21 -20.01
N GLY A 292 14.65 -33.17 -20.20
CA GLY A 292 15.20 -32.83 -21.50
C GLY A 292 15.26 -31.34 -21.85
N ALA A 293 14.70 -30.42 -21.05
CA ALA A 293 14.80 -28.97 -21.31
C ALA A 293 16.06 -28.31 -20.72
N ALA A 294 17.02 -29.09 -20.24
CA ALA A 294 18.22 -28.59 -19.53
C ALA A 294 19.41 -28.30 -20.44
N ASP A 295 19.26 -28.17 -21.76
CA ASP A 295 20.35 -27.87 -22.67
C ASP A 295 20.11 -26.62 -23.53
N GLU A 296 19.96 -25.46 -22.91
CA GLU A 296 20.47 -24.24 -23.55
C GLU A 296 21.92 -24.07 -23.13
N ALA A 297 22.82 -24.25 -24.11
CA ALA A 297 24.25 -24.18 -23.96
C ALA A 297 24.68 -22.94 -23.14
N PRO A 298 25.68 -23.06 -22.27
CA PRO A 298 26.21 -21.93 -21.53
C PRO A 298 26.62 -20.82 -22.51
N VAL A 299 26.08 -19.64 -22.33
CA VAL A 299 26.50 -18.43 -23.07
C VAL A 299 28.03 -18.34 -22.93
N ALA A 300 28.72 -18.44 -24.04
CA ALA A 300 30.18 -18.34 -24.07
C ALA A 300 30.63 -17.05 -23.38
N PRO A 301 31.64 -17.09 -22.51
CA PRO A 301 32.11 -15.88 -21.84
C PRO A 301 32.54 -14.86 -22.89
N VAL A 302 31.96 -13.65 -22.80
CA VAL A 302 32.35 -12.50 -23.61
C VAL A 302 33.83 -12.23 -23.35
N ALA A 303 34.65 -12.39 -24.39
CA ALA A 303 36.10 -12.13 -24.31
C ALA A 303 36.30 -10.67 -23.85
N PRO A 304 37.24 -10.41 -22.94
CA PRO A 304 37.51 -9.04 -22.50
C PRO A 304 38.00 -8.20 -23.69
N VAL A 305 37.34 -7.07 -23.91
CA VAL A 305 37.81 -6.07 -24.89
C VAL A 305 39.17 -5.58 -24.44
N ALA A 306 40.19 -5.85 -25.25
CA ALA A 306 41.54 -5.38 -24.99
C ALA A 306 41.53 -3.83 -25.04
N MET A 307 41.75 -3.20 -23.92
CA MET A 307 42.03 -1.77 -23.85
C MET A 307 43.38 -1.49 -24.48
N THR A 308 43.38 -0.92 -25.66
CA THR A 308 44.60 -0.38 -26.28
C THR A 308 45.08 0.82 -25.47
N ALA A 309 46.28 0.71 -24.90
CA ALA A 309 46.93 1.82 -24.19
C ALA A 309 47.15 3.03 -25.12
N PRO A 310 46.94 4.27 -24.66
CA PRO A 310 47.27 5.45 -25.48
C PRO A 310 48.74 5.53 -25.72
N GLY A 311 49.09 5.63 -27.01
CA GLY A 311 50.47 5.76 -27.46
C GLY A 311 51.19 6.96 -26.82
N ARG A 312 52.35 6.71 -26.23
CA ARG A 312 53.27 7.80 -25.78
C ARG A 312 53.70 8.56 -27.01
N GLY A 313 53.23 9.78 -27.15
CA GLY A 313 53.80 10.75 -28.09
C GLY A 313 55.27 11.05 -27.74
N ARG A 314 56.15 10.91 -28.74
CA ARG A 314 57.51 11.39 -28.66
C ARG A 314 57.56 12.87 -28.98
N GLN A 315 58.34 13.56 -28.16
CA GLN A 315 58.92 14.93 -28.28
C GLN A 315 57.96 16.09 -28.20
#